data_62fb424329ec04ad281adf3dec26d0a1
#
_entry.id   62fb424329ec04ad281adf3dec26d0a1
#
_cell.length_a   1.000
_cell.length_b   1.000
_cell.length_c   1.000
_cell.angle_alpha   90.00
_cell.angle_beta   90.00
_cell.angle_gamma   90.00
#
_symmetry.space_group_name_H-M   'P 1'
#
loop_
_entity.id
_entity.type
_entity.pdbx_description
1 polymer ?
#
loop_
_entity_poly.entity_id
_entity_poly.type
_entity_poly.pdbx_seq_one_letter_code
_entity_poly.pdbx_strand_id
1 'polypeptide(L)'
;PALAPVKVGVLPLSKKLNEGAEKVYAELSKYFNCEFDDRGNIGKRYRRQDEIGTPFCVTYDFDSEEDGAVTVRDRDTMEQERIKIEDLDAYFEKKFEW
;
A
#
# COMPACT_ATOMS: atom_id res chain seq x y z
N PRO A 1 -0.78 -7.82 -14.85
CA PRO A 1 -0.48 -6.75 -13.89
C PRO A 1 -0.59 -5.36 -14.50
N ALA A 2 -0.08 -5.15 -15.72
CA ALA A 2 -0.18 -3.84 -16.38
C ALA A 2 -1.62 -3.43 -16.66
N LEU A 3 -2.50 -4.40 -16.77
CA LEU A 3 -3.92 -4.17 -17.04
C LEU A 3 -4.76 -4.08 -15.77
N ALA A 4 -4.18 -4.30 -14.60
CA ALA A 4 -4.90 -4.18 -13.34
C ALA A 4 -5.28 -2.71 -13.13
N PRO A 5 -6.57 -2.42 -12.82
CA PRO A 5 -7.01 -1.04 -12.62
C PRO A 5 -6.34 -0.37 -11.42
N VAL A 6 -6.10 -1.12 -10.36
CA VAL A 6 -5.39 -0.62 -9.17
C VAL A 6 -4.23 -1.57 -8.87
N LYS A 7 -3.02 -1.02 -8.77
CA LYS A 7 -1.82 -1.81 -8.52
C LYS A 7 -1.43 -1.84 -7.04
N VAL A 8 -1.65 -0.76 -6.33
CA VAL A 8 -1.27 -0.64 -4.93
C VAL A 8 -2.39 0.04 -4.14
N GLY A 9 -2.81 -0.60 -3.06
CA GLY A 9 -3.74 0.01 -2.11
C GLY A 9 -2.94 0.58 -0.94
N VAL A 10 -3.17 1.83 -0.59
CA VAL A 10 -2.53 2.47 0.55
C VAL A 10 -3.54 2.57 1.69
N LEU A 11 -3.25 1.91 2.80
CA LEU A 11 -4.18 1.74 3.91
C LEU A 11 -3.54 2.25 5.21
N PRO A 12 -4.08 3.33 5.81
CA PRO A 12 -3.66 3.68 7.15
C PRO A 12 -4.22 2.67 8.15
N LEU A 13 -3.44 2.28 9.14
CA LEU A 13 -3.91 1.37 10.17
C LEU A 13 -5.04 1.99 11.01
N SER A 14 -4.96 3.30 11.19
CA SER A 14 -5.94 4.10 11.94
C SER A 14 -6.12 5.44 11.23
N LYS A 15 -7.28 6.07 11.40
CA LYS A 15 -7.52 7.40 10.84
C LYS A 15 -6.57 8.45 11.36
N LYS A 16 -6.00 8.23 12.55
CA LYS A 16 -4.99 9.12 13.11
C LYS A 16 -3.72 9.18 12.25
N LEU A 17 -3.53 8.19 11.39
CA LEU A 17 -2.35 8.07 10.53
C LEU A 17 -2.62 8.52 9.09
N ASN A 18 -3.80 9.08 8.81
CA ASN A 18 -4.17 9.45 7.44
C ASN A 18 -3.17 10.41 6.79
N GLU A 19 -2.67 11.38 7.52
CA GLU A 19 -1.73 12.35 6.97
C GLU A 19 -0.48 11.69 6.41
N GLY A 20 0.14 10.79 7.19
CA GLY A 20 1.32 10.07 6.74
C GLY A 20 1.01 9.11 5.60
N ALA A 21 -0.11 8.41 5.68
CA ALA A 21 -0.54 7.49 4.63
C ALA A 21 -0.83 8.23 3.32
N GLU A 22 -1.43 9.42 3.40
CA GLU A 22 -1.71 10.23 2.22
C GLU A 22 -0.43 10.68 1.52
N LYS A 23 0.63 10.95 2.26
CA LYS A 23 1.93 11.30 1.69
C LYS A 23 2.50 10.12 0.89
N VAL A 24 2.39 8.92 1.44
CA VAL A 24 2.81 7.69 0.75
C VAL A 24 1.98 7.49 -0.53
N TYR A 25 0.68 7.65 -0.41
CA TYR A 25 -0.23 7.55 -1.54
C TYR A 25 0.13 8.55 -2.65
N ALA A 26 0.36 9.81 -2.28
CA ALA A 26 0.70 10.85 -3.26
C ALA A 26 2.01 10.53 -3.99
N GLU A 27 2.99 10.01 -3.28
CA GLU A 27 4.28 9.64 -3.86
C GLU A 27 4.13 8.46 -4.84
N LEU A 28 3.46 7.40 -4.42
CA LEU A 28 3.27 6.23 -5.25
C LEU A 28 2.38 6.51 -6.46
N SER A 29 1.39 7.41 -6.30
CA SER A 29 0.46 7.74 -7.38
C SER A 29 1.13 8.42 -8.56
N LYS A 30 2.32 8.95 -8.39
CA LYS A 30 3.10 9.54 -9.49
C LYS A 30 3.51 8.49 -10.52
N TYR A 31 3.65 7.25 -10.09
CA TYR A 31 4.21 6.17 -10.91
C TYR A 31 3.27 4.99 -11.11
N PHE A 32 2.33 4.78 -10.18
CA PHE A 32 1.45 3.61 -10.19
C PHE A 32 0.01 4.04 -9.95
N ASN A 33 -0.93 3.25 -10.44
CA ASN A 33 -2.34 3.48 -10.15
C ASN A 33 -2.64 2.97 -8.75
N CYS A 34 -2.86 3.89 -7.81
CA CYS A 34 -3.05 3.60 -6.40
C CYS A 34 -4.44 3.97 -5.93
N GLU A 35 -4.90 3.30 -4.88
CA GLU A 35 -6.12 3.65 -4.19
C GLU A 35 -5.81 3.88 -2.71
N PHE A 36 -6.40 4.92 -2.14
CA PHE A 36 -6.30 5.21 -0.71
C PHE A 36 -7.62 4.81 -0.06
N ASP A 37 -7.56 3.95 0.96
CA ASP A 37 -8.76 3.46 1.62
C ASP A 37 -8.62 3.57 3.14
N ASP A 38 -9.39 4.45 3.75
CA ASP A 38 -9.41 4.67 5.20
C ASP A 38 -10.77 4.33 5.82
N ARG A 39 -11.65 3.65 5.06
CA ARG A 39 -13.02 3.36 5.50
C ARG A 39 -13.10 2.07 6.31
N GLY A 40 -13.89 2.11 7.38
CA GLY A 40 -14.10 0.95 8.23
C GLY A 40 -12.84 0.56 9.00
N ASN A 41 -12.76 -0.70 9.44
CA ASN A 41 -11.57 -1.21 10.10
C ASN A 41 -10.58 -1.78 9.09
N ILE A 42 -9.36 -2.08 9.56
CA ILE A 42 -8.28 -2.53 8.67
C ILE A 42 -8.61 -3.85 7.98
N GLY A 43 -9.29 -4.77 8.65
CA GLY A 43 -9.68 -6.03 8.05
C GLY A 43 -10.62 -5.84 6.86
N LYS A 44 -11.58 -4.91 6.99
CA LYS A 44 -12.49 -4.59 5.90
C LYS A 44 -11.77 -3.91 4.74
N ARG A 45 -10.76 -3.08 5.03
CA ARG A 45 -9.96 -2.43 4.00
C ARG A 45 -9.19 -3.45 3.18
N TYR A 46 -8.55 -4.42 3.82
CA TYR A 46 -7.86 -5.50 3.12
C TYR A 46 -8.83 -6.31 2.26
N ARG A 47 -10.01 -6.63 2.79
CA ARG A 47 -11.02 -7.41 2.08
C ARG A 47 -11.47 -6.70 0.81
N ARG A 48 -11.72 -5.38 0.88
CA ARG A 48 -12.11 -4.62 -0.32
C ARG A 48 -11.02 -4.66 -1.38
N GLN A 49 -9.76 -4.50 -0.98
CA GLN A 49 -8.66 -4.53 -1.93
C GLN A 49 -8.50 -5.91 -2.56
N ASP A 50 -8.70 -6.97 -1.78
CA ASP A 50 -8.67 -8.33 -2.30
C ASP A 50 -9.80 -8.56 -3.31
N GLU A 51 -10.99 -8.05 -3.04
CA GLU A 51 -12.15 -8.19 -3.94
C GLU A 51 -11.95 -7.50 -5.29
N ILE A 52 -11.32 -6.35 -5.30
CA ILE A 52 -11.05 -5.64 -6.56
C ILE A 52 -9.78 -6.11 -7.25
N GLY A 53 -9.06 -7.04 -6.63
CA GLY A 53 -7.87 -7.64 -7.24
C GLY A 53 -6.60 -6.83 -7.11
N THR A 54 -6.51 -5.93 -6.16
CA THR A 54 -5.30 -5.14 -5.93
C THR A 54 -4.14 -6.06 -5.54
N PRO A 55 -3.04 -6.12 -6.33
CA PRO A 55 -1.97 -7.07 -6.05
C PRO A 55 -1.15 -6.78 -4.80
N PHE A 56 -1.00 -5.52 -4.43
CA PHE A 56 -0.22 -5.13 -3.25
C PHE A 56 -0.96 -4.13 -2.40
N CYS A 57 -0.86 -4.30 -1.07
CA CYS A 57 -1.38 -3.34 -0.11
C CYS A 57 -0.24 -2.82 0.75
N VAL A 58 -0.18 -1.51 0.92
CA VAL A 58 0.78 -0.83 1.78
C VAL A 58 0.05 -0.37 3.03
N THR A 59 0.47 -0.85 4.19
CA THR A 59 -0.12 -0.44 5.47
C THR A 59 0.80 0.55 6.16
N TYR A 60 0.28 1.74 6.43
CA TYR A 60 0.97 2.77 7.20
C TYR A 60 0.52 2.65 8.64
N ASP A 61 1.44 2.31 9.54
CA ASP A 61 1.15 2.08 10.96
C ASP A 61 1.86 3.10 11.85
N PHE A 62 1.69 2.95 13.16
CA PHE A 62 2.30 3.88 14.12
C PHE A 62 3.82 3.82 14.08
N ASP A 63 4.39 2.65 13.84
CA ASP A 63 5.84 2.50 13.69
C ASP A 63 6.36 3.22 12.45
N SER A 64 5.52 3.37 11.43
CA SER A 64 5.88 4.09 10.20
C SER A 64 6.23 5.54 10.47
N GLU A 65 5.60 6.15 11.48
CA GLU A 65 5.90 7.52 11.90
C GLU A 65 7.31 7.65 12.46
N GLU A 66 7.83 6.56 13.03
CA GLU A 66 9.14 6.55 13.69
C GLU A 66 10.25 6.08 12.77
N ASP A 67 10.03 4.96 12.06
CA ASP A 67 11.09 4.32 11.26
C ASP A 67 11.04 4.63 9.77
N GLY A 68 9.99 5.32 9.32
CA GLY A 68 9.85 5.66 7.91
C GLY A 68 9.65 4.45 7.00
N ALA A 69 9.10 3.36 7.53
CA ALA A 69 8.85 2.14 6.77
C ALA A 69 7.37 1.76 6.86
N VAL A 70 6.93 0.96 5.91
CA VAL A 70 5.54 0.48 5.85
C VAL A 70 5.53 -1.02 5.63
N THR A 71 4.39 -1.66 5.91
CA THR A 71 4.23 -3.08 5.62
C THR A 71 3.60 -3.24 4.24
N VAL A 72 4.27 -4.02 3.38
CA VAL A 72 3.77 -4.34 2.05
C VAL A 72 3.27 -5.78 2.08
N ARG A 73 2.00 -5.98 1.71
CA ARG A 73 1.37 -7.30 1.67
C ARG A 73 1.11 -7.68 0.22
N ASP A 74 1.59 -8.86 -0.16
CA ASP A 74 1.35 -9.44 -1.47
C ASP A 74 0.06 -10.27 -1.42
N ARG A 75 -0.90 -9.93 -2.27
CA ARG A 75 -2.20 -10.59 -2.32
C ARG A 75 -2.09 -12.09 -2.67
N ASP A 76 -1.22 -12.42 -3.59
CA ASP A 76 -1.12 -13.78 -4.11
C ASP A 76 -0.41 -14.73 -3.15
N THR A 77 0.68 -14.28 -2.55
CA THR A 77 1.48 -15.10 -1.64
C THR A 77 1.07 -14.93 -0.18
N MET A 78 0.33 -13.86 0.12
CA MET A 78 -0.03 -13.46 1.49
C MET A 78 1.19 -13.10 2.35
N GLU A 79 2.34 -12.95 1.72
CA GLU A 79 3.56 -12.54 2.42
C GLU A 79 3.53 -11.06 2.74
N GLN A 80 4.14 -10.70 3.86
CA GLN A 80 4.26 -9.32 4.29
C GLN A 80 5.73 -9.01 4.51
N GLU A 81 6.10 -7.80 4.10
CA GLU A 81 7.48 -7.34 4.17
C GLU A 81 7.50 -5.90 4.62
N ARG A 82 8.48 -5.56 5.45
CA ARG A 82 8.62 -4.17 5.88
C ARG A 82 9.64 -3.48 4.96
N ILE A 83 9.17 -2.44 4.28
CA ILE A 83 9.95 -1.72 3.27
C ILE A 83 9.98 -0.24 3.64
N LYS A 84 11.14 0.39 3.55
CA LYS A 84 11.25 1.82 3.79
C LYS A 84 10.49 2.59 2.72
N ILE A 85 9.82 3.66 3.12
CA ILE A 85 9.02 4.48 2.21
C ILE A 85 9.88 4.98 1.05
N GLU A 86 11.11 5.38 1.32
CA GLU A 86 12.04 5.85 0.29
C GLU A 86 12.40 4.79 -0.75
N ASP A 87 12.22 3.50 -0.41
CA ASP A 87 12.54 2.38 -1.29
C ASP A 87 11.31 1.82 -2.03
N LEU A 88 10.11 2.32 -1.72
CA LEU A 88 8.87 1.77 -2.28
C LEU A 88 8.80 1.87 -3.81
N ASP A 89 9.22 3.00 -4.36
CA ASP A 89 9.17 3.19 -5.81
C ASP A 89 10.01 2.14 -6.54
N ALA A 90 11.23 1.92 -6.08
CA ALA A 90 12.11 0.91 -6.64
C ALA A 90 11.58 -0.50 -6.42
N TYR A 91 11.02 -0.77 -5.25
CA TYR A 91 10.42 -2.06 -4.92
C TYR A 91 9.28 -2.42 -5.88
N PHE A 92 8.33 -1.51 -6.06
CA PHE A 92 7.19 -1.77 -6.93
C PHE A 92 7.55 -1.74 -8.41
N GLU A 93 8.49 -0.90 -8.81
CA GLU A 93 8.97 -0.86 -10.18
C GLU A 93 9.51 -2.24 -10.56
N LYS A 94 10.27 -2.86 -9.68
CA LYS A 94 10.79 -4.21 -9.89
C LYS A 94 9.67 -5.27 -9.92
N LYS A 95 8.67 -5.14 -9.04
CA LYS A 95 7.55 -6.09 -8.97
C LYS A 95 6.65 -6.04 -10.20
N PHE A 96 6.50 -4.87 -10.80
CA PHE A 96 5.66 -4.69 -11.99
C PHE A 96 6.44 -4.77 -13.30
N GLU A 97 7.70 -5.08 -13.24
CA GLU A 97 8.55 -5.31 -14.39
C GLU A 97 8.14 -6.61 -15.10
N TRP A 98 8.25 -6.63 -16.45
CA TRP A 98 7.95 -7.82 -17.26
C TRP A 98 9.07 -8.29 -18.13
#